data_65bacf90e358bb520eaed8a2a4babbfa
#
_entry.id   65bacf90e358bb520eaed8a2a4babbfa
#
_cell.length_a   1.000
_cell.length_b   1.000
_cell.length_c   1.000
_cell.angle_alpha   90.00
_cell.angle_beta   90.00
_cell.angle_gamma   90.00
#
_symmetry.space_group_name_H-M   'P 1'
#
loop_
_entity.id
_entity.type
_entity.pdbx_description
1 polymer ?
#
loop_
_entity_poly.entity_id
_entity_poly.type
_entity_poly.pdbx_seq_one_letter_code
_entity_poly.pdbx_strand_id
1 'polypeptide(L)'
;DKADFVRQVMNDMDHSWGSFIRQVVSFNRYGFAAHEKVYRKRYKKNGSKYDDGLVGLASIPPITQDSIESWDWDDKGRRLTGLYQYPNVPAGKNKVDIVDKGIEQFIRREKFLLFRNNPLKDSPIGESPLASCWQAWKYKTELEKFEGTGVASDVRGLKILKLNPRYMAEDASESDKETFEYWKNIMRNLHIGEQSGVIVPSLKDDNGEEMIADLQLLGINGQRSYDVGE
;
A
#
# COMPACT_ATOMS: atom_id res chain seq x y z
N ASP A 1 -7.64 -47.96 3.93
CA ASP A 1 -7.40 -47.25 5.17
C ASP A 1 -7.89 -45.81 5.08
N LYS A 2 -8.38 -45.23 6.19
CA LYS A 2 -8.88 -43.84 6.22
C LYS A 2 -7.79 -42.81 5.87
N ALA A 3 -6.55 -43.09 6.30
CA ALA A 3 -5.42 -42.19 6.01
C ALA A 3 -5.07 -42.20 4.51
N ASP A 4 -5.14 -43.35 3.86
CA ASP A 4 -4.92 -43.47 2.42
C ASP A 4 -6.01 -42.74 1.62
N PHE A 5 -7.25 -42.85 2.06
CA PHE A 5 -8.34 -42.11 1.46
C PHE A 5 -8.12 -40.58 1.53
N VAL A 6 -7.70 -40.07 2.69
CA VAL A 6 -7.41 -38.63 2.83
C VAL A 6 -6.27 -38.19 1.91
N ARG A 7 -5.18 -38.98 1.82
CA ARG A 7 -4.09 -38.71 0.86
C ARG A 7 -4.59 -38.68 -0.59
N GLN A 8 -5.42 -39.64 -0.95
CA GLN A 8 -6.01 -39.70 -2.28
C GLN A 8 -6.86 -38.48 -2.57
N VAL A 9 -7.72 -38.05 -1.64
CA VAL A 9 -8.53 -36.85 -1.79
C VAL A 9 -7.66 -35.60 -1.98
N MET A 10 -6.58 -35.46 -1.19
CA MET A 10 -5.62 -34.35 -1.33
C MET A 10 -4.93 -34.32 -2.71
N ASN A 11 -4.61 -35.51 -3.26
CA ASN A 11 -3.96 -35.66 -4.56
C ASN A 11 -4.93 -35.57 -5.75
N ASP A 12 -6.23 -35.68 -5.50
CA ASP A 12 -7.29 -35.66 -6.52
C ASP A 12 -7.86 -34.26 -6.76
N MET A 13 -7.45 -33.25 -5.98
CA MET A 13 -7.88 -31.88 -6.16
C MET A 13 -7.36 -31.28 -7.47
N ASP A 14 -8.08 -30.31 -8.00
CA ASP A 14 -7.74 -29.59 -9.23
C ASP A 14 -6.51 -28.67 -9.05
N HIS A 15 -6.12 -28.37 -7.81
CA HIS A 15 -4.93 -27.61 -7.45
C HIS A 15 -4.09 -28.39 -6.42
N SER A 16 -2.80 -28.07 -6.36
CA SER A 16 -1.89 -28.73 -5.44
C SER A 16 -2.15 -28.33 -3.98
N TRP A 17 -1.91 -29.26 -3.07
CA TRP A 17 -1.97 -28.98 -1.63
C TRP A 17 -1.04 -27.83 -1.22
N GLY A 18 0.15 -27.74 -1.80
CA GLY A 18 1.08 -26.64 -1.57
C GLY A 18 0.53 -25.27 -2.00
N SER A 19 -0.24 -25.22 -3.09
CA SER A 19 -0.91 -23.98 -3.52
C SER A 19 -1.99 -23.56 -2.51
N PHE A 20 -2.78 -24.53 -2.02
CA PHE A 20 -3.78 -24.27 -0.98
C PHE A 20 -3.13 -23.71 0.29
N ILE A 21 -2.08 -24.34 0.81
CA ILE A 21 -1.37 -23.86 2.02
C ILE A 21 -0.83 -22.46 1.83
N ARG A 22 -0.28 -22.14 0.65
CA ARG A 22 0.22 -20.79 0.34
C ARG A 22 -0.90 -19.74 0.42
N GLN A 23 -2.09 -20.07 -0.03
CA GLN A 23 -3.26 -19.19 0.06
C GLN A 23 -3.76 -19.07 1.50
N VAL A 24 -3.78 -20.17 2.26
CA VAL A 24 -4.14 -20.17 3.69
C VAL A 24 -3.27 -19.19 4.48
N VAL A 25 -1.96 -19.16 4.22
CA VAL A 25 -1.01 -18.27 4.93
C VAL A 25 -1.37 -16.77 4.81
N SER A 26 -2.28 -16.41 3.89
CA SER A 26 -2.83 -15.05 3.84
C SER A 26 -3.51 -14.60 5.15
N PHE A 27 -3.89 -15.53 6.03
CA PHE A 27 -4.42 -15.18 7.36
C PHE A 27 -3.42 -14.36 8.21
N ASN A 28 -2.12 -14.48 7.96
CA ASN A 28 -1.12 -13.64 8.62
C ASN A 28 -1.24 -12.17 8.21
N ARG A 29 -1.67 -11.91 6.98
CA ARG A 29 -1.84 -10.53 6.49
C ARG A 29 -3.15 -9.90 7.00
N TYR A 30 -4.24 -10.66 6.94
CA TYR A 30 -5.59 -10.14 7.19
C TYR A 30 -6.15 -10.53 8.57
N GLY A 31 -5.43 -11.37 9.33
CA GLY A 31 -5.92 -11.96 10.57
C GLY A 31 -6.75 -13.22 10.36
N PHE A 32 -7.33 -13.43 9.16
CA PHE A 32 -8.10 -14.61 8.82
C PHE A 32 -7.99 -14.97 7.33
N ALA A 33 -8.29 -16.22 7.00
CA ALA A 33 -8.48 -16.71 5.64
C ALA A 33 -9.67 -17.67 5.59
N ALA A 34 -10.56 -17.49 4.64
CA ALA A 34 -11.69 -18.36 4.40
C ALA A 34 -11.51 -19.08 3.06
N HIS A 35 -11.90 -20.36 3.01
CA HIS A 35 -11.78 -21.19 1.82
C HIS A 35 -13.03 -22.02 1.65
N GLU A 36 -13.66 -21.99 0.49
CA GLU A 36 -14.84 -22.79 0.21
C GLU A 36 -14.45 -24.26 -0.03
N LYS A 37 -15.25 -25.20 0.48
CA LYS A 37 -15.09 -26.62 0.22
C LYS A 37 -15.96 -27.03 -0.96
N VAL A 38 -15.36 -27.26 -2.10
CA VAL A 38 -16.05 -27.74 -3.30
C VAL A 38 -15.89 -29.25 -3.38
N TYR A 39 -17.00 -29.96 -3.27
CA TYR A 39 -17.03 -31.41 -3.31
C TYR A 39 -17.33 -31.94 -4.70
N ARG A 40 -16.80 -33.14 -5.04
CA ARG A 40 -17.19 -33.90 -6.22
C ARG A 40 -17.28 -35.39 -5.93
N LYS A 41 -18.14 -36.08 -6.65
CA LYS A 41 -18.12 -37.55 -6.68
C LYS A 41 -16.94 -38.01 -7.53
N ARG A 42 -16.15 -38.94 -6.99
CA ARG A 42 -14.93 -39.47 -7.60
C ARG A 42 -15.29 -40.43 -8.73
N TYR A 43 -15.60 -39.86 -9.88
CA TYR A 43 -15.76 -40.54 -11.15
C TYR A 43 -14.85 -39.91 -12.19
N LYS A 44 -14.25 -40.71 -13.08
CA LYS A 44 -13.42 -40.20 -14.18
C LYS A 44 -14.14 -39.16 -15.02
N LYS A 45 -15.44 -39.36 -15.27
CA LYS A 45 -16.29 -38.39 -15.99
C LYS A 45 -16.41 -37.03 -15.29
N ASN A 46 -16.13 -36.95 -14.00
CA ASN A 46 -16.17 -35.72 -13.22
C ASN A 46 -14.75 -35.11 -13.06
N GLY A 47 -13.75 -35.61 -13.78
CA GLY A 47 -12.37 -35.12 -13.69
C GLY A 47 -11.59 -35.69 -12.51
N SER A 48 -12.09 -36.72 -11.81
CA SER A 48 -11.33 -37.41 -10.75
C SER A 48 -10.34 -38.40 -11.35
N LYS A 49 -9.21 -38.60 -10.67
CA LYS A 49 -8.25 -39.65 -10.97
C LYS A 49 -8.77 -41.05 -10.59
N TYR A 50 -9.80 -41.12 -9.78
CA TYR A 50 -10.41 -42.33 -9.23
C TYR A 50 -11.82 -42.56 -9.80
N ASP A 51 -12.33 -43.75 -9.66
CA ASP A 51 -13.66 -44.16 -10.18
C ASP A 51 -14.39 -45.07 -9.18
N ASP A 52 -14.37 -44.64 -7.90
CA ASP A 52 -14.95 -45.39 -6.78
C ASP A 52 -16.32 -44.88 -6.31
N GLY A 53 -16.79 -43.74 -6.87
CA GLY A 53 -18.06 -43.14 -6.53
C GLY A 53 -18.13 -42.49 -5.15
N LEU A 54 -17.02 -42.47 -4.40
CA LEU A 54 -16.93 -41.79 -3.12
C LEU A 54 -16.95 -40.27 -3.32
N VAL A 55 -17.23 -39.54 -2.24
CA VAL A 55 -17.18 -38.07 -2.26
C VAL A 55 -15.83 -37.61 -1.83
N GLY A 56 -15.14 -36.85 -2.69
CA GLY A 56 -13.90 -36.17 -2.42
C GLY A 56 -14.00 -34.67 -2.56
N LEU A 57 -12.90 -33.95 -2.38
CA LEU A 57 -12.77 -32.54 -2.64
C LEU A 57 -12.32 -32.31 -4.08
N ALA A 58 -13.04 -31.49 -4.82
CA ALA A 58 -12.62 -31.01 -6.12
C ALA A 58 -11.59 -29.88 -5.98
N SER A 59 -11.91 -28.91 -5.14
CA SER A 59 -11.06 -27.75 -4.89
C SER A 59 -11.37 -27.10 -3.54
N ILE A 60 -10.45 -26.27 -3.08
CA ILE A 60 -10.61 -25.46 -1.87
C ILE A 60 -10.21 -24.02 -2.23
N PRO A 61 -11.02 -23.33 -3.08
CA PRO A 61 -10.72 -21.97 -3.50
C PRO A 61 -10.80 -20.97 -2.34
N PRO A 62 -9.98 -19.90 -2.36
CA PRO A 62 -10.07 -18.85 -1.37
C PRO A 62 -11.35 -18.01 -1.58
N ILE A 63 -11.98 -17.66 -0.47
CA ILE A 63 -12.96 -16.58 -0.40
C ILE A 63 -12.15 -15.33 -0.05
N THR A 64 -12.00 -14.41 -1.01
CA THR A 64 -11.17 -13.22 -0.79
C THR A 64 -11.78 -12.34 0.29
N GLN A 65 -10.93 -11.79 1.17
CA GLN A 65 -11.39 -11.04 2.35
C GLN A 65 -12.24 -9.82 1.98
N ASP A 66 -11.91 -9.18 0.87
CA ASP A 66 -12.63 -8.02 0.32
C ASP A 66 -13.96 -8.39 -0.37
N SER A 67 -14.19 -9.66 -0.65
CA SER A 67 -15.46 -10.15 -1.19
C SER A 67 -16.48 -10.49 -0.11
N ILE A 68 -16.05 -10.60 1.14
CA ILE A 68 -16.95 -10.88 2.27
C ILE A 68 -17.65 -9.59 2.66
N GLU A 69 -18.98 -9.56 2.54
CA GLU A 69 -19.77 -8.42 2.94
C GLU A 69 -20.05 -8.42 4.42
N SER A 70 -20.59 -9.55 4.91
CA SER A 70 -21.00 -9.69 6.30
C SER A 70 -20.88 -11.13 6.79
N TRP A 71 -20.82 -11.26 8.11
CA TRP A 71 -20.84 -12.54 8.81
C TRP A 71 -22.21 -12.75 9.40
N ASP A 72 -22.77 -13.94 9.20
CA ASP A 72 -24.09 -14.30 9.69
C ASP A 72 -23.99 -15.10 10.99
N TRP A 73 -24.87 -14.79 11.94
CA TRP A 73 -24.87 -15.35 13.27
C TRP A 73 -26.24 -15.95 13.60
N ASP A 74 -26.27 -16.87 14.55
CA ASP A 74 -27.52 -17.38 15.09
C ASP A 74 -28.33 -16.25 15.80
N ASP A 75 -29.61 -16.48 16.03
CA ASP A 75 -30.53 -15.51 16.64
C ASP A 75 -30.03 -15.00 18.03
N LYS A 76 -29.14 -15.73 18.67
CA LYS A 76 -28.53 -15.35 19.95
C LYS A 76 -27.17 -14.65 19.80
N GLY A 77 -26.70 -14.47 18.58
CA GLY A 77 -25.39 -13.87 18.31
C GLY A 77 -24.18 -14.64 18.84
N ARG A 78 -24.34 -15.95 19.09
CA ARG A 78 -23.32 -16.78 19.73
C ARG A 78 -22.53 -17.67 18.78
N ARG A 79 -23.19 -18.12 17.70
CA ARG A 79 -22.61 -19.08 16.77
C ARG A 79 -22.61 -18.52 15.36
N LEU A 80 -21.47 -18.58 14.69
CA LEU A 80 -21.33 -18.23 13.29
C LEU A 80 -22.10 -19.25 12.42
N THR A 81 -23.08 -18.83 11.67
CA THR A 81 -23.94 -19.64 10.79
C THR A 81 -23.46 -19.62 9.36
N GLY A 82 -22.83 -18.53 8.91
CA GLY A 82 -22.34 -18.40 7.56
C GLY A 82 -21.69 -17.07 7.29
N LEU A 83 -21.55 -16.78 6.02
CA LEU A 83 -21.09 -15.47 5.51
C LEU A 83 -21.85 -15.13 4.23
N TYR A 84 -22.00 -13.84 3.97
CA TYR A 84 -22.48 -13.30 2.71
C TYR A 84 -21.27 -12.84 1.89
N GLN A 85 -21.23 -13.28 0.63
CA GLN A 85 -20.16 -12.95 -0.30
C GLN A 85 -20.73 -12.25 -1.53
N TYR A 86 -20.08 -11.14 -1.92
CA TYR A 86 -20.29 -10.60 -3.26
C TYR A 86 -19.64 -11.50 -4.31
N PRO A 87 -20.29 -11.73 -5.45
CA PRO A 87 -19.68 -12.49 -6.53
C PRO A 87 -18.38 -11.79 -6.97
N ASN A 88 -17.37 -12.59 -7.33
CA ASN A 88 -16.12 -12.08 -7.86
C ASN A 88 -16.40 -11.17 -9.06
N VAL A 89 -16.05 -9.90 -8.93
CA VAL A 89 -16.17 -8.92 -10.01
C VAL A 89 -15.08 -9.19 -11.04
N PRO A 90 -15.40 -9.56 -12.29
CA PRO A 90 -14.38 -9.68 -13.31
C PRO A 90 -13.59 -8.38 -13.47
N ALA A 91 -12.29 -8.49 -13.78
CA ALA A 91 -11.46 -7.32 -14.02
C ALA A 91 -12.12 -6.40 -15.07
N GLY A 92 -12.30 -5.12 -14.74
CA GLY A 92 -12.95 -4.13 -15.60
C GLY A 92 -14.43 -3.85 -15.35
N LYS A 93 -15.07 -4.51 -14.39
CA LYS A 93 -16.43 -4.15 -13.92
C LYS A 93 -16.36 -3.50 -12.55
N ASN A 94 -17.16 -2.45 -12.33
CA ASN A 94 -17.23 -1.77 -11.05
C ASN A 94 -18.02 -2.61 -10.04
N LYS A 95 -17.51 -2.70 -8.81
CA LYS A 95 -18.16 -3.40 -7.69
C LYS A 95 -19.59 -2.87 -7.45
N VAL A 96 -19.81 -1.58 -7.66
CA VAL A 96 -21.10 -0.88 -7.52
C VAL A 96 -22.17 -1.47 -8.44
N ASP A 97 -21.85 -1.82 -9.69
CA ASP A 97 -22.81 -2.35 -10.66
C ASP A 97 -23.33 -3.75 -10.29
N ILE A 98 -22.68 -4.44 -9.37
CA ILE A 98 -23.03 -5.80 -8.92
C ILE A 98 -23.80 -5.75 -7.61
N VAL A 99 -23.45 -4.82 -6.74
CA VAL A 99 -24.14 -4.57 -5.46
C VAL A 99 -25.59 -4.13 -5.70
N ASP A 100 -25.83 -3.26 -6.68
CA ASP A 100 -27.17 -2.80 -7.06
C ASP A 100 -28.08 -3.92 -7.59
N LYS A 101 -27.51 -5.09 -7.98
CA LYS A 101 -28.30 -6.23 -8.47
C LYS A 101 -28.67 -7.24 -7.39
N GLY A 102 -28.29 -7.01 -6.12
CA GLY A 102 -28.67 -7.88 -4.99
C GLY A 102 -28.20 -9.34 -5.12
N ILE A 103 -27.09 -9.58 -5.83
CA ILE A 103 -26.57 -10.93 -6.06
C ILE A 103 -25.55 -11.24 -4.96
N GLU A 104 -26.04 -11.31 -3.74
CA GLU A 104 -25.25 -11.83 -2.62
C GLU A 104 -25.41 -13.35 -2.54
N GLN A 105 -24.32 -14.04 -2.30
CA GLN A 105 -24.34 -15.49 -2.10
C GLN A 105 -24.10 -15.80 -0.64
N PHE A 106 -25.08 -16.46 -0.01
CA PHE A 106 -24.92 -16.98 1.34
C PHE A 106 -24.14 -18.30 1.33
N ILE A 107 -23.03 -18.35 2.06
CA ILE A 107 -22.22 -19.57 2.22
C ILE A 107 -22.32 -20.02 3.68
N ARG A 108 -22.93 -21.20 3.88
CA ARG A 108 -23.10 -21.79 5.22
C ARG A 108 -21.75 -22.12 5.84
N ARG A 109 -21.64 -22.00 7.16
CA ARG A 109 -20.44 -22.29 7.95
C ARG A 109 -19.81 -23.66 7.64
N GLU A 110 -20.60 -24.66 7.38
CA GLU A 110 -20.13 -26.02 7.09
C GLU A 110 -19.45 -26.14 5.72
N LYS A 111 -19.71 -25.20 4.81
CA LYS A 111 -19.18 -25.23 3.45
C LYS A 111 -17.82 -24.55 3.29
N PHE A 112 -17.29 -23.90 4.33
CA PHE A 112 -15.99 -23.29 4.24
C PHE A 112 -15.09 -23.63 5.42
N LEU A 113 -13.78 -23.55 5.19
CA LEU A 113 -12.73 -23.58 6.19
C LEU A 113 -12.41 -22.15 6.59
N LEU A 114 -12.26 -21.91 7.89
CA LEU A 114 -11.91 -20.59 8.42
C LEU A 114 -10.65 -20.74 9.27
N PHE A 115 -9.57 -20.15 8.80
CA PHE A 115 -8.28 -20.04 9.49
C PHE A 115 -8.21 -18.66 10.12
N ARG A 116 -7.82 -18.58 11.39
CA ARG A 116 -7.74 -17.33 12.15
C ARG A 116 -6.47 -17.28 12.96
N ASN A 117 -5.88 -16.11 13.05
CA ASN A 117 -4.78 -15.86 13.97
C ASN A 117 -5.31 -15.13 15.18
N ASN A 118 -5.04 -15.66 16.38
CA ASN A 118 -5.38 -15.07 17.68
C ASN A 118 -6.81 -14.44 17.72
N PRO A 119 -7.87 -15.22 17.44
CA PRO A 119 -9.22 -14.65 17.43
C PRO A 119 -9.64 -14.25 18.84
N LEU A 120 -10.18 -13.05 18.98
CA LEU A 120 -10.80 -12.60 20.23
C LEU A 120 -12.19 -13.24 20.34
N LYS A 121 -12.43 -14.02 21.38
CA LYS A 121 -13.68 -14.79 21.58
C LYS A 121 -13.96 -15.66 20.33
N ASP A 122 -15.21 -15.67 19.87
CA ASP A 122 -15.62 -16.39 18.69
C ASP A 122 -15.63 -15.54 17.41
N SER A 123 -14.91 -14.41 17.41
CA SER A 123 -14.81 -13.56 16.22
C SER A 123 -14.37 -14.35 15.00
N PRO A 124 -15.02 -14.22 13.85
CA PRO A 124 -14.58 -14.81 12.61
C PRO A 124 -13.31 -14.15 12.08
N ILE A 125 -13.02 -12.96 12.53
CA ILE A 125 -11.83 -12.19 12.18
C ILE A 125 -10.83 -12.31 13.33
N GLY A 126 -9.62 -12.75 13.00
CA GLY A 126 -8.49 -12.75 13.92
C GLY A 126 -7.67 -11.46 13.82
N GLU A 127 -6.59 -11.41 14.57
CA GLU A 127 -5.66 -10.28 14.56
C GLU A 127 -4.47 -10.59 13.65
N SER A 128 -4.16 -9.68 12.74
CA SER A 128 -2.95 -9.81 11.92
C SER A 128 -1.70 -9.57 12.78
N PRO A 129 -0.70 -10.48 12.78
CA PRO A 129 0.56 -10.23 13.46
C PRO A 129 1.31 -9.03 12.89
N LEU A 130 0.98 -8.61 11.66
CA LEU A 130 1.56 -7.42 11.03
C LEU A 130 0.94 -6.10 11.57
N ALA A 131 -0.18 -6.17 12.29
CA ALA A 131 -0.82 -4.98 12.85
C ALA A 131 0.11 -4.22 13.81
N SER A 132 0.88 -4.93 14.62
CA SER A 132 1.87 -4.34 15.53
C SER A 132 3.06 -3.68 14.82
N CYS A 133 3.35 -4.09 13.58
CA CYS A 133 4.45 -3.54 12.78
C CYS A 133 4.06 -2.28 12.01
N TRP A 134 2.78 -1.91 12.00
CA TRP A 134 2.26 -0.80 11.21
C TRP A 134 2.97 0.53 11.49
N GLN A 135 3.15 0.85 12.77
CA GLN A 135 3.76 2.11 13.18
C GLN A 135 5.24 2.20 12.75
N ALA A 136 5.99 1.12 12.95
CA ALA A 136 7.38 1.04 12.54
C ALA A 136 7.52 1.15 11.02
N TRP A 137 6.65 0.48 10.27
CA TRP A 137 6.61 0.57 8.81
C TRP A 137 6.29 1.99 8.33
N LYS A 138 5.31 2.63 8.95
CA LYS A 138 4.94 4.01 8.63
C LYS A 138 6.13 4.97 8.85
N TYR A 139 6.77 4.90 10.01
CA TYR A 139 7.94 5.74 10.29
C TYR A 139 9.09 5.47 9.31
N LYS A 140 9.37 4.20 9.02
CA LYS A 140 10.38 3.85 8.03
C LYS A 140 10.07 4.49 6.67
N THR A 141 8.86 4.38 6.18
CA THR A 141 8.44 4.94 4.88
C THR A 141 8.54 6.47 4.87
N GLU A 142 8.22 7.13 5.98
CA GLU A 142 8.38 8.59 6.10
C GLU A 142 9.85 9.00 6.11
N LEU A 143 10.70 8.27 6.86
CA LEU A 143 12.15 8.51 6.88
C LEU A 143 12.78 8.34 5.49
N GLU A 144 12.43 7.26 4.77
CA GLU A 144 12.92 7.04 3.41
C GLU A 144 12.53 8.19 2.46
N LYS A 145 11.34 8.75 2.62
CA LYS A 145 10.91 9.95 1.86
C LYS A 145 11.73 11.17 2.24
N PHE A 146 11.96 11.40 3.54
CA PHE A 146 12.76 12.53 4.01
C PHE A 146 14.22 12.42 3.57
N GLU A 147 14.82 11.22 3.63
CA GLU A 147 16.15 10.98 3.11
C GLU A 147 16.24 11.25 1.61
N GLY A 148 15.30 10.72 0.83
CA GLY A 148 15.24 10.97 -0.61
C GLY A 148 15.10 12.46 -0.94
N THR A 149 14.26 13.18 -0.19
CA THR A 149 14.10 14.63 -0.35
C THR A 149 15.35 15.38 0.09
N GLY A 150 15.96 14.97 1.22
CA GLY A 150 17.19 15.56 1.73
C GLY A 150 18.34 15.42 0.75
N VAL A 151 18.58 14.21 0.24
CA VAL A 151 19.61 13.96 -0.79
C VAL A 151 19.33 14.78 -2.05
N ALA A 152 18.08 14.82 -2.51
CA ALA A 152 17.70 15.61 -3.68
C ALA A 152 17.93 17.12 -3.46
N SER A 153 17.68 17.62 -2.25
CA SER A 153 17.95 19.03 -1.88
C SER A 153 19.43 19.31 -1.79
N ASP A 154 20.20 18.41 -1.18
CA ASP A 154 21.65 18.55 -1.02
C ASP A 154 22.36 18.55 -2.38
N VAL A 155 21.94 17.68 -3.30
CA VAL A 155 22.49 17.64 -4.68
C VAL A 155 22.15 18.92 -5.47
N ARG A 156 20.99 19.53 -5.21
CA ARG A 156 20.55 20.75 -5.92
C ARG A 156 21.13 22.04 -5.38
N GLY A 157 21.57 22.03 -4.11
CA GLY A 157 22.06 23.23 -3.42
C GLY A 157 20.95 24.25 -3.11
N LEU A 158 21.24 25.14 -2.17
CA LEU A 158 20.38 26.29 -1.84
C LEU A 158 20.72 27.45 -2.79
N LYS A 159 19.69 27.96 -3.47
CA LYS A 159 19.86 29.16 -4.31
C LYS A 159 19.85 30.40 -3.43
N ILE A 160 20.87 31.22 -3.57
CA ILE A 160 20.94 32.52 -2.91
C ILE A 160 21.04 33.58 -3.98
N LEU A 161 20.08 34.50 -3.97
CA LEU A 161 20.12 35.71 -4.77
C LEU A 161 20.57 36.87 -3.89
N LYS A 162 21.75 37.43 -4.16
CA LYS A 162 22.20 38.66 -3.54
C LYS A 162 21.75 39.84 -4.40
N LEU A 163 21.06 40.80 -3.81
CA LEU A 163 20.55 42.00 -4.48
C LEU A 163 20.98 43.26 -3.74
N ASN A 164 21.20 44.33 -4.47
CA ASN A 164 21.45 45.63 -3.85
C ASN A 164 20.21 46.06 -3.04
N PRO A 165 20.41 46.48 -1.76
CA PRO A 165 19.31 46.88 -0.87
C PRO A 165 18.40 47.96 -1.45
N ARG A 166 18.91 48.81 -2.36
CA ARG A 166 18.16 49.84 -3.07
C ARG A 166 16.88 49.30 -3.73
N TYR A 167 16.93 48.09 -4.30
CA TYR A 167 15.79 47.47 -4.95
C TYR A 167 14.73 46.93 -3.98
N MET A 168 15.10 46.76 -2.69
CA MET A 168 14.25 46.21 -1.65
C MET A 168 13.68 47.30 -0.71
N ALA A 169 14.05 48.57 -0.89
CA ALA A 169 13.63 49.65 -0.04
C ALA A 169 12.13 49.96 -0.27
N GLU A 170 11.41 50.35 0.77
CA GLU A 170 9.99 50.70 0.67
C GLU A 170 9.74 51.94 -0.20
N ASP A 171 10.71 52.87 -0.20
CA ASP A 171 10.76 54.11 -0.98
C ASP A 171 11.44 53.95 -2.35
N ALA A 172 11.69 52.71 -2.77
CA ALA A 172 12.30 52.44 -4.07
C ALA A 172 11.46 52.97 -5.23
N SER A 173 12.18 53.44 -6.29
CA SER A 173 11.51 53.91 -7.50
C SER A 173 10.70 52.79 -8.15
N GLU A 174 9.69 53.15 -8.99
CA GLU A 174 8.88 52.13 -9.71
C GLU A 174 9.73 51.20 -10.56
N SER A 175 10.76 51.72 -11.22
CA SER A 175 11.75 50.94 -12.01
C SER A 175 12.57 49.98 -11.14
N ASP A 176 12.93 50.36 -9.90
CA ASP A 176 13.67 49.54 -8.97
C ASP A 176 12.76 48.38 -8.44
N LYS A 177 11.48 48.65 -8.20
CA LYS A 177 10.50 47.63 -7.81
C LYS A 177 10.23 46.63 -8.94
N GLU A 178 10.15 47.08 -10.20
CA GLU A 178 10.06 46.19 -11.36
C GLU A 178 11.28 45.26 -11.47
N THR A 179 12.47 45.81 -11.23
CA THR A 179 13.73 45.05 -11.23
C THR A 179 13.75 43.97 -10.14
N PHE A 180 13.25 44.33 -8.93
CA PHE A 180 13.12 43.39 -7.82
C PHE A 180 12.16 42.23 -8.15
N GLU A 181 10.97 42.53 -8.67
CA GLU A 181 9.99 41.50 -9.06
C GLU A 181 10.51 40.64 -10.23
N TYR A 182 11.26 41.21 -11.16
CA TYR A 182 11.93 40.46 -12.24
C TYR A 182 12.88 39.40 -11.67
N TRP A 183 13.80 39.79 -10.76
CA TRP A 183 14.75 38.86 -10.14
C TRP A 183 14.06 37.84 -9.25
N LYS A 184 13.04 38.21 -8.54
CA LYS A 184 12.19 37.33 -7.72
C LYS A 184 11.47 36.29 -8.58
N ASN A 185 11.01 36.67 -9.74
CA ASN A 185 10.39 35.75 -10.69
C ASN A 185 11.40 34.79 -11.32
N ILE A 186 12.61 35.26 -11.65
CA ILE A 186 13.70 34.38 -12.07
C ILE A 186 13.99 33.35 -10.98
N MET A 187 14.12 33.79 -9.75
CA MET A 187 14.38 32.92 -8.61
C MET A 187 13.31 31.84 -8.43
N ARG A 188 12.04 32.22 -8.59
CA ARG A 188 10.89 31.29 -8.54
C ARG A 188 10.89 30.32 -9.71
N ASN A 189 11.17 30.79 -10.92
CA ASN A 189 11.10 30.00 -12.15
C ASN A 189 12.32 29.11 -12.37
N LEU A 190 13.44 29.39 -11.70
CA LEU A 190 14.59 28.46 -11.63
C LEU A 190 14.26 27.18 -10.83
N HIS A 191 12.98 26.83 -10.76
CA HIS A 191 12.41 25.77 -9.97
C HIS A 191 12.89 24.39 -10.44
N ILE A 192 13.60 23.73 -9.54
CA ILE A 192 13.78 22.29 -9.58
C ILE A 192 13.43 21.77 -8.18
N GLY A 193 12.12 21.71 -7.83
CA GLY A 193 11.61 21.23 -6.56
C GLY A 193 10.90 22.29 -5.70
N GLU A 194 10.27 21.86 -4.63
CA GLU A 194 9.33 22.67 -3.80
C GLU A 194 9.98 23.78 -2.96
N GLN A 195 11.32 23.97 -2.98
CA GLN A 195 11.98 24.97 -2.16
C GLN A 195 12.38 26.21 -2.96
N SER A 196 11.86 27.34 -2.49
CA SER A 196 12.26 28.68 -2.92
C SER A 196 13.68 28.99 -2.45
N GLY A 197 14.47 29.71 -3.25
CA GLY A 197 15.77 30.21 -2.78
C GLY A 197 15.62 31.36 -1.78
N VAL A 198 16.71 31.82 -1.23
CA VAL A 198 16.79 32.93 -0.30
C VAL A 198 17.32 34.19 -1.03
N ILE A 199 16.67 35.34 -0.81
CA ILE A 199 17.13 36.64 -1.30
C ILE A 199 17.87 37.33 -0.15
N VAL A 200 19.13 37.71 -0.39
CA VAL A 200 19.96 38.38 0.61
C VAL A 200 20.38 39.74 0.07
N PRO A 201 20.21 40.83 0.82
CA PRO A 201 20.71 42.13 0.41
C PRO A 201 22.25 42.17 0.48
N SER A 202 22.91 42.68 -0.57
CA SER A 202 24.32 42.88 -0.61
C SER A 202 24.67 44.17 -1.39
N LEU A 203 25.57 44.98 -0.84
CA LEU A 203 25.97 46.25 -1.44
C LEU A 203 27.14 46.12 -2.43
N LYS A 204 27.96 45.10 -2.21
CA LYS A 204 29.20 44.90 -2.99
C LYS A 204 29.34 43.43 -3.38
N ASP A 205 29.94 43.19 -4.52
CA ASP A 205 30.39 41.88 -4.93
C ASP A 205 31.64 41.41 -4.15
N ASP A 206 32.14 40.21 -4.41
CA ASP A 206 33.32 39.67 -3.79
C ASP A 206 34.60 40.43 -4.18
N ASN A 207 34.55 41.27 -5.23
CA ASN A 207 35.61 42.14 -5.69
C ASN A 207 35.54 43.59 -5.11
N GLY A 208 34.46 43.90 -4.40
CA GLY A 208 34.23 45.21 -3.78
C GLY A 208 33.57 46.25 -4.67
N GLU A 209 33.09 45.84 -5.87
CA GLU A 209 32.34 46.71 -6.79
C GLU A 209 30.87 46.75 -6.42
N GLU A 210 30.12 47.80 -6.88
CA GLU A 210 28.71 47.95 -6.59
C GLU A 210 27.91 46.84 -7.31
N MET A 211 27.20 46.02 -6.52
CA MET A 211 26.47 44.86 -7.02
C MET A 211 25.09 45.27 -7.50
N ILE A 212 24.68 44.77 -8.66
CA ILE A 212 23.30 44.84 -9.13
C ILE A 212 22.56 43.57 -8.66
N ALA A 213 23.05 42.42 -9.05
CA ALA A 213 22.50 41.12 -8.63
C ALA A 213 23.59 40.03 -8.80
N ASP A 214 23.63 39.08 -7.89
CA ASP A 214 24.45 37.87 -7.97
C ASP A 214 23.64 36.62 -7.53
N LEU A 215 23.63 35.61 -8.36
CA LEU A 215 22.95 34.35 -8.11
C LEU A 215 23.98 33.28 -7.76
N GLN A 216 23.97 32.81 -6.52
CA GLN A 216 24.83 31.76 -6.04
C GLN A 216 24.08 30.51 -5.72
N LEU A 217 24.66 29.34 -6.03
CA LEU A 217 24.21 28.03 -5.59
C LEU A 217 25.11 27.62 -4.41
N LEU A 218 24.53 27.60 -3.21
CA LEU A 218 25.21 27.04 -2.04
C LEU A 218 25.02 25.53 -2.05
N GLY A 219 25.99 24.81 -2.62
CA GLY A 219 26.09 23.37 -2.42
C GLY A 219 26.63 23.10 -1.00
N ILE A 220 26.11 22.09 -0.34
CA ILE A 220 26.66 21.65 0.94
C ILE A 220 28.00 20.95 0.67
N ASN A 221 29.09 21.64 0.83
CA ASN A 221 30.45 21.06 0.89
C ASN A 221 30.65 20.36 2.25
N GLY A 222 29.71 19.51 2.65
CA GLY A 222 29.81 18.71 3.85
C GLY A 222 29.98 17.25 3.46
N GLN A 223 31.12 16.64 3.80
CA GLN A 223 31.25 15.19 3.85
C GLN A 223 30.23 14.65 4.84
N ARG A 224 29.03 14.29 4.37
CA ARG A 224 28.17 13.37 5.09
C ARG A 224 28.52 11.97 4.60
N SER A 225 29.28 11.23 5.40
CA SER A 225 29.38 9.80 5.25
C SER A 225 28.01 9.24 5.69
N TYR A 226 27.17 8.83 4.75
CA TYR A 226 26.05 7.98 5.04
C TYR A 226 26.62 6.58 5.29
N ASP A 227 26.74 6.22 6.54
CA ASP A 227 26.99 4.84 6.94
C ASP A 227 25.67 4.10 6.71
N VAL A 228 25.54 3.47 5.55
CA VAL A 228 24.46 2.56 5.27
C VAL A 228 24.82 1.28 6.03
N GLY A 229 24.38 1.19 7.27
CA GLY A 229 24.54 -0.01 8.08
C GLY A 229 24.01 -1.23 7.31
N GLU A 230 24.86 -2.26 7.23
CA GLU A 230 24.56 -3.59 6.69
C GLU A 230 23.33 -4.25 7.36
#